data_1c6b69f8de9eb0e1a3a422d8b757b3a6
#
_entry.id   1c6b69f8de9eb0e1a3a422d8b757b3a6
#
_cell.length_a   1.000
_cell.length_b   1.000
_cell.length_c   1.000
_cell.angle_alpha   90.00
_cell.angle_beta   90.00
_cell.angle_gamma   90.00
#
_symmetry.space_group_name_H-M   'P 1'
#
loop_
_entity.id
_entity.type
_entity.pdbx_description
1 polymer ?
#
loop_
_entity_poly.entity_id
_entity_poly.type
_entity_poly.pdbx_seq_one_letter_code
_entity_poly.pdbx_strand_id
1 'polypeptide(L)'
;MAQAARPQSEQVYYQRVAWTWLLVFFALFCVLVAVAGYAGWQYYATAMNPVEGSVLRSHVNAGVSIQPRGRLVAESIERLPPERDPCPGELDICATVAEGSVIRTKTEAGYGPVASLVLADRTQIDFWAHPAGAELALVSYRATAWHNGRLEALMRQNAGYLRYDIAAGQPYDQVDYVVDVGGGTRIRLMPGGSYSISVLTDASRAVSAPAVTGEPIRVEVATRAGSAIIEHRENTVEVQPGQLVQIDAAGALLGPGEARWELIRDGGFEQYADQNRYDQTSKTWRKYALPNAPGMAPEEHNGRFTVVRSCRPETPDFCTPDDQVLIGQFRRDGLQTRPFTVGIEQTIDADVSEFPSLRLSMWVRVLTQTVQLAGVAGSECPVMVRITYKPTSPTDQEASRYFCIYTGSGEVSNSEDAGEIRYRQVPQFQWYRLDVELRDDALLRQARYIQSIRIEARGHDYLSEVTGISLIGRQ
;
A
#
# COMPACT_ATOMS: atom_id res chain seq x y z
N MET A 1 -35.89 -100.66 7.50
CA MET A 1 -35.25 -99.61 6.71
C MET A 1 -33.98 -99.27 7.44
N ALA A 2 -32.82 -99.72 6.90
CA ALA A 2 -31.52 -99.42 7.50
C ALA A 2 -31.00 -98.04 6.95
N GLN A 3 -30.90 -97.08 7.84
CA GLN A 3 -30.20 -95.85 7.53
C GLN A 3 -28.70 -96.11 7.42
N ALA A 4 -28.18 -96.04 6.22
CA ALA A 4 -26.76 -96.17 5.99
C ALA A 4 -26.03 -95.03 6.70
N ALA A 5 -25.22 -95.33 7.69
CA ALA A 5 -24.35 -94.40 8.37
C ALA A 5 -23.29 -93.88 7.36
N ARG A 6 -23.31 -92.60 7.10
CA ARG A 6 -22.24 -91.96 6.28
C ARG A 6 -20.87 -92.18 6.95
N PRO A 7 -19.83 -92.48 6.20
CA PRO A 7 -18.52 -92.77 6.77
C PRO A 7 -17.97 -91.48 7.48
N GLN A 8 -17.49 -91.64 8.70
CA GLN A 8 -16.97 -90.58 9.56
C GLN A 8 -15.87 -89.70 8.89
N SER A 9 -15.17 -90.27 7.94
CA SER A 9 -14.10 -89.55 7.16
C SER A 9 -14.66 -88.41 6.29
N GLU A 10 -15.85 -88.55 5.67
CA GLU A 10 -16.47 -87.50 4.88
C GLU A 10 -16.98 -86.34 5.74
N GLN A 11 -17.49 -86.56 6.91
CA GLN A 11 -17.93 -85.49 7.83
C GLN A 11 -16.79 -84.66 8.33
N VAL A 12 -15.63 -85.23 8.63
CA VAL A 12 -14.42 -84.53 9.03
C VAL A 12 -13.87 -83.68 7.87
N TYR A 13 -13.93 -84.14 6.63
CA TYR A 13 -13.51 -83.37 5.44
C TYR A 13 -14.40 -82.19 5.22
N TYR A 14 -15.71 -82.32 5.23
CA TYR A 14 -16.65 -81.17 5.07
C TYR A 14 -16.51 -80.15 6.20
N GLN A 15 -16.28 -80.56 7.42
CA GLN A 15 -16.02 -79.67 8.53
C GLN A 15 -14.73 -78.88 8.34
N ARG A 16 -13.65 -79.48 7.90
CA ARG A 16 -12.38 -78.77 7.62
C ARG A 16 -12.52 -77.76 6.49
N VAL A 17 -13.20 -78.16 5.42
CA VAL A 17 -13.47 -77.22 4.30
C VAL A 17 -14.37 -76.07 4.76
N ALA A 18 -15.40 -76.31 5.54
CA ALA A 18 -16.27 -75.29 6.09
C ALA A 18 -15.49 -74.27 6.98
N TRP A 19 -14.64 -74.82 7.89
CA TRP A 19 -13.78 -73.99 8.73
C TRP A 19 -12.75 -73.11 7.90
N THR A 20 -12.18 -73.71 6.87
CA THR A 20 -11.27 -73.03 5.98
C THR A 20 -11.98 -71.84 5.30
N TRP A 21 -13.15 -72.04 4.73
CA TRP A 21 -13.97 -71.00 4.13
C TRP A 21 -14.37 -69.91 5.13
N LEU A 22 -14.76 -70.33 6.35
CA LEU A 22 -15.12 -69.39 7.40
C LEU A 22 -13.92 -68.47 7.81
N LEU A 23 -12.73 -69.04 7.93
CA LEU A 23 -11.52 -68.29 8.21
C LEU A 23 -11.16 -67.36 7.05
N VAL A 24 -11.31 -67.78 5.80
CA VAL A 24 -11.08 -66.93 4.62
C VAL A 24 -12.07 -65.76 4.59
N PHE A 25 -13.38 -66.04 4.80
CA PHE A 25 -14.37 -64.99 4.85
C PHE A 25 -14.15 -64.06 6.04
N PHE A 26 -13.77 -64.54 7.20
CA PHE A 26 -13.44 -63.74 8.37
C PHE A 26 -12.20 -62.85 8.10
N ALA A 27 -11.15 -63.41 7.50
CA ALA A 27 -9.96 -62.64 7.10
C ALA A 27 -10.30 -61.56 6.08
N LEU A 28 -11.13 -61.89 5.09
CA LEU A 28 -11.60 -60.90 4.08
C LEU A 28 -12.46 -59.81 4.74
N PHE A 29 -13.33 -60.16 5.67
CA PHE A 29 -14.11 -59.21 6.45
C PHE A 29 -13.22 -58.30 7.28
N CYS A 30 -12.20 -58.80 7.97
CA CYS A 30 -11.25 -58.00 8.72
C CYS A 30 -10.49 -57.03 7.81
N VAL A 31 -10.07 -57.46 6.63
CA VAL A 31 -9.40 -56.59 5.63
C VAL A 31 -10.36 -55.48 5.16
N LEU A 32 -11.62 -55.82 4.86
CA LEU A 32 -12.62 -54.83 4.44
C LEU A 32 -12.89 -53.80 5.54
N VAL A 33 -13.02 -54.25 6.79
CA VAL A 33 -13.20 -53.33 7.93
C VAL A 33 -11.99 -52.45 8.14
N ALA A 34 -10.78 -53.02 8.01
CA ALA A 34 -9.54 -52.23 8.12
C ALA A 34 -9.41 -51.18 6.99
N VAL A 35 -9.71 -51.57 5.75
CA VAL A 35 -9.70 -50.64 4.60
C VAL A 35 -10.77 -49.57 4.74
N ALA A 36 -11.99 -49.93 5.11
CA ALA A 36 -13.08 -48.99 5.33
C ALA A 36 -12.78 -48.04 6.50
N GLY A 37 -12.22 -48.55 7.59
CA GLY A 37 -11.77 -47.76 8.73
C GLY A 37 -10.65 -46.78 8.36
N TYR A 38 -9.67 -47.24 7.60
CA TYR A 38 -8.59 -46.38 7.11
C TYR A 38 -9.10 -45.32 6.13
N ALA A 39 -9.94 -45.68 5.18
CA ALA A 39 -10.54 -44.74 4.24
C ALA A 39 -11.44 -43.70 4.96
N GLY A 40 -12.24 -44.16 5.93
CA GLY A 40 -13.05 -43.30 6.80
C GLY A 40 -12.21 -42.35 7.63
N TRP A 41 -11.10 -42.83 8.18
CA TRP A 41 -10.15 -41.99 8.90
C TRP A 41 -9.47 -40.96 7.99
N GLN A 42 -9.00 -41.38 6.82
CA GLN A 42 -8.42 -40.45 5.86
C GLN A 42 -9.43 -39.39 5.42
N TYR A 43 -10.65 -39.78 5.11
CA TYR A 43 -11.71 -38.84 4.77
C TYR A 43 -11.99 -37.85 5.91
N TYR A 44 -12.11 -38.34 7.15
CA TYR A 44 -12.28 -37.48 8.33
C TYR A 44 -11.12 -36.50 8.51
N ALA A 45 -9.89 -36.99 8.34
CA ALA A 45 -8.70 -36.15 8.56
C ALA A 45 -8.44 -35.13 7.45
N THR A 46 -8.84 -35.39 6.20
CA THR A 46 -8.46 -34.58 5.02
C THR A 46 -9.60 -33.87 4.31
N ALA A 47 -10.88 -34.22 4.62
CA ALA A 47 -12.00 -33.53 3.99
C ALA A 47 -12.07 -32.07 4.38
N MET A 48 -12.20 -31.22 3.39
CA MET A 48 -12.23 -29.76 3.52
C MET A 48 -13.56 -29.20 3.02
N ASN A 49 -14.18 -28.35 3.82
CA ASN A 49 -15.40 -27.62 3.47
C ASN A 49 -15.11 -26.13 3.26
N PRO A 50 -15.84 -25.47 2.35
CA PRO A 50 -15.81 -24.02 2.26
C PRO A 50 -16.15 -23.38 3.59
N VAL A 51 -15.42 -22.34 3.98
CA VAL A 51 -15.69 -21.55 5.19
C VAL A 51 -16.61 -20.41 4.82
N GLU A 52 -17.73 -20.31 5.54
CA GLU A 52 -18.70 -19.23 5.40
C GLU A 52 -18.44 -18.12 6.42
N GLY A 53 -19.08 -16.96 6.22
CA GLY A 53 -19.02 -15.85 7.18
C GLY A 53 -17.95 -14.80 6.87
N SER A 54 -17.34 -14.83 5.67
CA SER A 54 -16.49 -13.73 5.21
C SER A 54 -17.34 -12.53 4.81
N VAL A 55 -16.95 -11.34 5.29
CA VAL A 55 -17.71 -10.09 5.10
C VAL A 55 -16.81 -9.05 4.46
N LEU A 56 -17.27 -8.47 3.36
CA LEU A 56 -16.67 -7.28 2.75
C LEU A 56 -17.37 -6.04 3.28
N ARG A 57 -16.61 -5.12 3.82
CA ARG A 57 -17.05 -3.79 4.30
C ARG A 57 -16.56 -2.73 3.33
N SER A 58 -17.47 -1.95 2.77
CA SER A 58 -17.11 -0.80 1.94
C SER A 58 -17.19 0.46 2.78
N HIS A 59 -16.05 1.17 2.88
CA HIS A 59 -15.92 2.45 3.58
C HIS A 59 -16.32 3.64 2.70
N VAL A 60 -16.65 3.39 1.43
CA VAL A 60 -17.08 4.38 0.45
C VAL A 60 -18.46 4.01 -0.13
N ASN A 61 -19.28 5.03 -0.43
CA ASN A 61 -20.65 4.82 -0.90
C ASN A 61 -20.76 4.26 -2.34
N ALA A 62 -19.66 4.26 -3.09
CA ALA A 62 -19.61 3.76 -4.46
C ALA A 62 -18.20 3.29 -4.80
N GLY A 63 -18.09 2.44 -5.84
CA GLY A 63 -16.78 2.05 -6.37
C GLY A 63 -16.29 0.67 -5.94
N VAL A 64 -17.02 -0.04 -5.08
CA VAL A 64 -16.72 -1.43 -4.72
C VAL A 64 -17.76 -2.36 -5.34
N SER A 65 -17.31 -3.43 -5.96
CA SER A 65 -18.18 -4.44 -6.58
C SER A 65 -17.70 -5.86 -6.25
N ILE A 66 -18.66 -6.78 -6.17
CA ILE A 66 -18.41 -8.22 -6.03
C ILE A 66 -18.96 -8.92 -7.26
N GLN A 67 -18.17 -9.81 -7.83
CA GLN A 67 -18.60 -10.75 -8.84
C GLN A 67 -18.66 -12.14 -8.21
N PRO A 68 -19.85 -12.65 -7.88
CA PRO A 68 -20.02 -13.99 -7.32
C PRO A 68 -19.57 -15.08 -8.30
N ARG A 69 -19.22 -16.25 -7.78
CA ARG A 69 -18.85 -17.41 -8.58
C ARG A 69 -19.93 -17.75 -9.64
N GLY A 70 -19.50 -17.91 -10.88
CA GLY A 70 -20.38 -18.31 -11.97
C GLY A 70 -21.24 -17.19 -12.56
N ARG A 71 -21.16 -15.96 -12.07
CA ARG A 71 -21.79 -14.79 -12.68
C ARG A 71 -20.79 -14.03 -13.56
N LEU A 72 -21.25 -13.59 -14.73
CA LEU A 72 -20.42 -12.84 -15.69
C LEU A 72 -20.33 -11.35 -15.35
N VAL A 73 -21.24 -10.83 -14.54
CA VAL A 73 -21.35 -9.40 -14.22
C VAL A 73 -21.03 -9.18 -12.75
N ALA A 74 -20.22 -8.19 -12.46
CA ALA A 74 -19.98 -7.72 -11.10
C ALA A 74 -21.17 -6.86 -10.64
N GLU A 75 -21.59 -7.08 -9.40
CA GLU A 75 -22.66 -6.32 -8.76
C GLU A 75 -22.03 -5.27 -7.84
N SER A 76 -22.47 -4.01 -7.91
CA SER A 76 -22.10 -2.99 -6.92
C SER A 76 -22.65 -3.38 -5.56
N ILE A 77 -21.86 -3.11 -4.50
CA ILE A 77 -22.35 -3.34 -3.14
C ILE A 77 -23.38 -2.27 -2.81
N GLU A 78 -24.56 -2.69 -2.43
CA GLU A 78 -25.65 -1.84 -1.98
C GLU A 78 -25.98 -2.15 -0.52
N ARG A 79 -26.45 -1.14 0.23
CA ARG A 79 -26.91 -1.34 1.59
C ARG A 79 -28.14 -2.24 1.60
N LEU A 80 -28.02 -3.36 2.27
CA LEU A 80 -29.11 -4.31 2.44
C LEU A 80 -30.10 -3.83 3.53
N PRO A 81 -31.36 -4.31 3.50
CA PRO A 81 -32.28 -4.11 4.62
C PRO A 81 -31.68 -4.68 5.92
N PRO A 82 -31.97 -4.09 7.11
CA PRO A 82 -31.32 -4.47 8.38
C PRO A 82 -31.39 -5.97 8.72
N GLU A 83 -32.43 -6.64 8.23
CA GLU A 83 -32.63 -8.10 8.45
C GLU A 83 -31.65 -8.98 7.63
N ARG A 84 -31.05 -8.42 6.59
CA ARG A 84 -30.13 -9.13 5.68
C ARG A 84 -28.73 -8.50 5.67
N ASP A 85 -28.54 -7.40 6.36
CA ASP A 85 -27.27 -6.73 6.46
C ASP A 85 -26.33 -7.52 7.39
N PRO A 86 -25.18 -8.00 6.92
CA PRO A 86 -24.22 -8.71 7.75
C PRO A 86 -23.54 -7.82 8.82
N CYS A 87 -23.69 -6.49 8.74
CA CYS A 87 -23.16 -5.51 9.70
C CYS A 87 -24.26 -4.54 10.18
N PRO A 88 -25.33 -5.00 10.81
CA PRO A 88 -26.42 -4.14 11.18
C PRO A 88 -25.97 -3.09 12.20
N GLY A 89 -26.28 -1.82 11.92
CA GLY A 89 -25.94 -0.68 12.79
C GLY A 89 -24.57 -0.04 12.53
N GLU A 90 -23.76 -0.55 11.60
CA GLU A 90 -22.54 0.11 11.14
C GLU A 90 -22.84 1.15 10.04
N LEU A 91 -21.93 2.14 9.90
CA LEU A 91 -22.03 3.14 8.83
C LEU A 91 -21.61 2.55 7.48
N ASP A 92 -20.75 1.54 7.50
CA ASP A 92 -20.24 0.85 6.32
C ASP A 92 -21.33 0.05 5.59
N ILE A 93 -21.12 -0.14 4.30
CA ILE A 93 -21.95 -1.03 3.50
C ILE A 93 -21.30 -2.42 3.49
N CYS A 94 -22.02 -3.44 3.94
CA CYS A 94 -21.49 -4.78 4.08
C CYS A 94 -22.13 -5.76 3.11
N ALA A 95 -21.32 -6.72 2.64
CA ALA A 95 -21.77 -7.84 1.82
C ALA A 95 -21.03 -9.13 2.19
N THR A 96 -21.71 -10.27 2.13
CA THR A 96 -21.07 -11.57 2.32
C THR A 96 -20.27 -11.97 1.08
N VAL A 97 -19.09 -12.54 1.30
CA VAL A 97 -18.19 -13.03 0.25
C VAL A 97 -18.03 -14.54 0.37
N ALA A 98 -18.29 -15.25 -0.70
CA ALA A 98 -18.12 -16.69 -0.79
C ALA A 98 -16.86 -17.06 -1.59
N GLU A 99 -16.40 -18.31 -1.43
CA GLU A 99 -15.36 -18.91 -2.28
C GLU A 99 -15.69 -18.75 -3.77
N GLY A 100 -14.72 -18.32 -4.57
CA GLY A 100 -14.86 -18.07 -6.00
C GLY A 100 -15.36 -16.68 -6.38
N SER A 101 -15.58 -15.80 -5.40
CA SER A 101 -15.93 -14.39 -5.67
C SER A 101 -14.72 -13.55 -6.05
N VAL A 102 -14.95 -12.55 -6.92
CA VAL A 102 -13.95 -11.53 -7.28
C VAL A 102 -14.41 -10.17 -6.77
N ILE A 103 -13.55 -9.52 -6.02
CA ILE A 103 -13.78 -8.18 -5.45
C ILE A 103 -12.99 -7.18 -6.27
N ARG A 104 -13.64 -6.08 -6.68
CA ARG A 104 -13.01 -4.99 -7.42
C ARG A 104 -13.31 -3.65 -6.76
N THR A 105 -12.29 -2.81 -6.68
CA THR A 105 -12.45 -1.40 -6.32
C THR A 105 -12.19 -0.53 -7.53
N LYS A 106 -12.95 0.56 -7.67
CA LYS A 106 -12.69 1.55 -8.72
C LYS A 106 -11.58 2.50 -8.28
N THR A 107 -10.98 3.15 -9.28
CA THR A 107 -10.03 4.24 -9.12
C THR A 107 -10.71 5.50 -8.61
N GLU A 108 -11.03 5.59 -7.33
CA GLU A 108 -11.44 6.86 -6.76
C GLU A 108 -10.30 7.40 -5.89
N ALA A 109 -10.01 8.68 -6.05
CA ALA A 109 -9.13 9.37 -5.15
C ALA A 109 -9.75 9.33 -3.75
N GLY A 110 -9.17 8.54 -2.87
CA GLY A 110 -9.60 8.37 -1.50
C GLY A 110 -8.40 8.22 -0.58
N TYR A 111 -8.60 8.47 0.69
CA TYR A 111 -7.60 8.29 1.72
C TYR A 111 -7.85 6.94 2.40
N GLY A 112 -6.81 6.16 2.60
CA GLY A 112 -6.87 4.91 3.33
C GLY A 112 -7.57 3.76 2.59
N PRO A 113 -7.99 2.72 3.31
CA PRO A 113 -8.68 1.59 2.72
C PRO A 113 -10.08 2.03 2.26
N VAL A 114 -10.41 1.68 1.02
CA VAL A 114 -11.74 1.89 0.43
C VAL A 114 -12.69 0.76 0.76
N ALA A 115 -12.14 -0.42 1.05
CA ALA A 115 -12.88 -1.59 1.53
C ALA A 115 -11.97 -2.51 2.36
N SER A 116 -12.58 -3.31 3.22
CA SER A 116 -11.91 -4.32 4.03
C SER A 116 -12.66 -5.65 3.93
N LEU A 117 -11.98 -6.70 3.48
CA LEU A 117 -12.48 -8.07 3.54
C LEU A 117 -12.05 -8.69 4.87
N VAL A 118 -13.02 -9.04 5.70
CA VAL A 118 -12.80 -9.76 6.95
C VAL A 118 -13.21 -11.21 6.74
N LEU A 119 -12.25 -12.12 6.84
CA LEU A 119 -12.47 -13.55 6.76
C LEU A 119 -13.02 -14.10 8.09
N ALA A 120 -13.62 -15.28 8.07
CA ALA A 120 -14.26 -15.89 9.25
C ALA A 120 -13.28 -16.13 10.42
N ASP A 121 -11.99 -16.30 10.15
CA ASP A 121 -10.92 -16.43 11.14
C ASP A 121 -10.38 -15.10 11.66
N ARG A 122 -11.00 -13.97 11.25
CA ARG A 122 -10.62 -12.58 11.55
C ARG A 122 -9.38 -12.07 10.81
N THR A 123 -8.88 -12.78 9.83
CA THR A 123 -7.92 -12.23 8.88
C THR A 123 -8.57 -11.06 8.15
N GLN A 124 -7.87 -9.93 8.07
CA GLN A 124 -8.34 -8.72 7.42
C GLN A 124 -7.48 -8.43 6.18
N ILE A 125 -8.16 -8.10 5.09
CA ILE A 125 -7.53 -7.71 3.83
C ILE A 125 -8.09 -6.36 3.43
N ASP A 126 -7.25 -5.32 3.48
CA ASP A 126 -7.64 -3.95 3.17
C ASP A 126 -7.30 -3.62 1.72
N PHE A 127 -8.28 -3.09 1.01
CA PHE A 127 -8.16 -2.59 -0.35
C PHE A 127 -7.90 -1.09 -0.30
N TRP A 128 -6.73 -0.67 -0.71
CA TRP A 128 -6.35 0.73 -0.69
C TRP A 128 -6.69 1.42 -2.00
N ALA A 129 -6.96 2.72 -1.92
CA ALA A 129 -7.15 3.54 -3.10
C ALA A 129 -5.88 3.49 -3.97
N HIS A 130 -6.04 3.07 -5.22
CA HIS A 130 -4.94 2.90 -6.17
C HIS A 130 -5.38 3.38 -7.55
N PRO A 131 -4.51 4.09 -8.32
CA PRO A 131 -4.88 4.63 -9.64
C PRO A 131 -5.41 3.60 -10.64
N ALA A 132 -5.00 2.35 -10.53
CA ALA A 132 -5.48 1.25 -11.36
C ALA A 132 -6.69 0.49 -10.78
N GLY A 133 -7.21 0.93 -9.60
CA GLY A 133 -8.13 0.10 -8.81
C GLY A 133 -7.41 -1.08 -8.17
N ALA A 134 -8.15 -1.89 -7.42
CA ALA A 134 -7.64 -3.14 -6.89
C ALA A 134 -8.59 -4.28 -7.25
N GLU A 135 -8.01 -5.46 -7.51
CA GLU A 135 -8.77 -6.68 -7.82
C GLU A 135 -8.20 -7.87 -7.05
N LEU A 136 -9.08 -8.52 -6.27
CA LEU A 136 -8.78 -9.74 -5.51
C LEU A 136 -9.84 -10.80 -5.78
N ALA A 137 -9.41 -12.00 -6.15
CA ALA A 137 -10.27 -13.18 -6.21
C ALA A 137 -10.01 -14.08 -5.00
N LEU A 138 -11.06 -14.43 -4.25
CA LEU A 138 -11.03 -15.47 -3.22
C LEU A 138 -11.22 -16.84 -3.91
N VAL A 139 -10.14 -17.43 -4.39
CA VAL A 139 -10.17 -18.64 -5.22
C VAL A 139 -10.66 -19.84 -4.41
N SER A 140 -10.12 -20.03 -3.20
CA SER A 140 -10.49 -21.08 -2.27
C SER A 140 -10.33 -20.59 -0.84
N TYR A 141 -11.32 -20.89 0.01
CA TYR A 141 -11.26 -20.64 1.45
C TYR A 141 -11.94 -21.77 2.17
N ARG A 142 -11.14 -22.70 2.72
CA ARG A 142 -11.61 -23.98 3.20
C ARG A 142 -10.96 -24.36 4.52
N ALA A 143 -11.73 -25.09 5.33
CA ALA A 143 -11.22 -25.67 6.57
C ALA A 143 -11.57 -27.17 6.64
N THR A 144 -10.85 -27.91 7.48
CA THR A 144 -11.18 -29.30 7.77
C THR A 144 -12.61 -29.45 8.30
N ALA A 145 -13.33 -30.44 7.78
CA ALA A 145 -14.78 -30.51 7.90
C ALA A 145 -15.30 -30.74 9.33
N TRP A 146 -14.56 -31.43 10.19
CA TRP A 146 -15.04 -31.89 11.49
C TRP A 146 -14.13 -31.58 12.68
N HIS A 147 -12.99 -30.91 12.44
CA HIS A 147 -12.04 -30.56 13.48
C HIS A 147 -11.26 -29.29 13.06
N ASN A 148 -10.61 -28.64 14.01
CA ASN A 148 -9.85 -27.42 13.75
C ASN A 148 -8.42 -27.74 13.28
N GLY A 149 -8.26 -28.70 12.36
CA GLY A 149 -6.93 -29.15 11.95
C GLY A 149 -6.26 -28.18 10.98
N ARG A 150 -6.92 -27.82 9.88
CA ARG A 150 -6.31 -27.00 8.81
C ARG A 150 -7.26 -25.98 8.23
N LEU A 151 -6.75 -24.78 7.97
CA LEU A 151 -7.38 -23.73 7.21
C LEU A 151 -6.51 -23.38 6.01
N GLU A 152 -7.09 -23.33 4.83
CA GLU A 152 -6.42 -22.96 3.59
C GLU A 152 -7.15 -21.80 2.92
N ALA A 153 -6.40 -20.77 2.57
CA ALA A 153 -6.88 -19.64 1.78
C ALA A 153 -5.98 -19.43 0.57
N LEU A 154 -6.54 -19.65 -0.61
CA LEU A 154 -5.91 -19.32 -1.88
C LEU A 154 -6.60 -18.10 -2.45
N MET A 155 -5.85 -17.03 -2.62
CA MET A 155 -6.29 -15.78 -3.18
C MET A 155 -5.51 -15.48 -4.45
N ARG A 156 -6.11 -14.72 -5.37
CA ARG A 156 -5.42 -14.19 -6.54
C ARG A 156 -5.59 -12.68 -6.58
N GLN A 157 -4.48 -11.96 -6.44
CA GLN A 157 -4.45 -10.51 -6.59
C GLN A 157 -4.01 -10.16 -8.00
N ASN A 158 -4.94 -9.61 -8.79
CA ASN A 158 -4.67 -9.27 -10.18
C ASN A 158 -4.18 -7.82 -10.35
N ALA A 159 -4.55 -6.91 -9.45
CA ALA A 159 -4.15 -5.50 -9.53
C ALA A 159 -4.27 -4.80 -8.18
N GLY A 160 -3.58 -3.67 -8.04
CA GLY A 160 -3.74 -2.71 -6.96
C GLY A 160 -2.85 -2.98 -5.75
N TYR A 161 -3.05 -2.17 -4.72
CA TYR A 161 -2.34 -2.27 -3.45
C TYR A 161 -3.27 -2.81 -2.37
N LEU A 162 -2.91 -3.95 -1.79
CA LEU A 162 -3.65 -4.61 -0.72
C LEU A 162 -2.75 -4.82 0.49
N ARG A 163 -3.33 -4.65 1.65
CA ARG A 163 -2.72 -5.01 2.93
C ARG A 163 -3.39 -6.25 3.48
N TYR A 164 -2.57 -7.18 3.96
CA TYR A 164 -2.99 -8.45 4.54
C TYR A 164 -2.56 -8.49 6.00
N ASP A 165 -3.51 -8.41 6.92
CA ASP A 165 -3.28 -8.62 8.35
C ASP A 165 -3.82 -10.02 8.69
N ILE A 166 -2.92 -11.00 8.69
CA ILE A 166 -3.25 -12.40 8.85
C ILE A 166 -3.45 -12.73 10.33
N ALA A 167 -4.58 -13.32 10.67
CA ALA A 167 -4.85 -13.76 12.03
C ALA A 167 -3.81 -14.78 12.51
N ALA A 168 -3.64 -14.90 13.84
CA ALA A 168 -2.67 -15.82 14.43
C ALA A 168 -3.03 -17.32 14.29
N GLY A 169 -4.10 -17.64 13.56
CA GLY A 169 -4.47 -19.00 13.19
C GLY A 169 -5.43 -19.72 14.14
N GLN A 170 -5.73 -19.18 15.30
CA GLN A 170 -6.72 -19.84 16.19
C GLN A 170 -8.15 -19.72 15.60
N PRO A 171 -8.96 -20.77 15.61
CA PRO A 171 -8.76 -22.04 16.35
C PRO A 171 -8.06 -23.18 15.59
N TYR A 172 -7.43 -22.92 14.43
CA TYR A 172 -6.86 -23.96 13.57
C TYR A 172 -5.41 -24.28 13.95
N ASP A 173 -5.05 -25.59 13.87
CA ASP A 173 -3.70 -26.07 14.16
C ASP A 173 -2.69 -25.69 13.06
N GLN A 174 -3.17 -25.66 11.80
CA GLN A 174 -2.38 -25.28 10.63
C GLN A 174 -3.16 -24.27 9.80
N VAL A 175 -2.48 -23.22 9.38
CA VAL A 175 -3.06 -22.17 8.53
C VAL A 175 -2.12 -21.92 7.36
N ASP A 176 -2.66 -21.95 6.14
CA ASP A 176 -1.91 -21.71 4.90
C ASP A 176 -2.60 -20.63 4.08
N TYR A 177 -2.00 -19.43 4.06
CA TYR A 177 -2.45 -18.29 3.26
C TYR A 177 -1.53 -18.11 2.07
N VAL A 178 -2.06 -18.28 0.87
CA VAL A 178 -1.32 -18.14 -0.38
C VAL A 178 -1.97 -17.07 -1.27
N VAL A 179 -1.18 -16.11 -1.73
CA VAL A 179 -1.57 -15.10 -2.71
C VAL A 179 -0.85 -15.37 -4.02
N ASP A 180 -1.60 -15.69 -5.07
CA ASP A 180 -1.12 -15.81 -6.44
C ASP A 180 -1.25 -14.42 -7.10
N VAL A 181 -0.14 -13.86 -7.57
CA VAL A 181 -0.11 -12.54 -8.24
C VAL A 181 0.12 -12.66 -9.75
N GLY A 182 0.03 -13.88 -10.29
CA GLY A 182 0.31 -14.14 -11.70
C GLY A 182 1.81 -14.24 -12.01
N GLY A 183 2.15 -14.39 -13.30
CA GLY A 183 3.55 -14.50 -13.75
C GLY A 183 4.36 -15.66 -13.13
N GLY A 184 3.68 -16.68 -12.58
CA GLY A 184 4.33 -17.78 -11.85
C GLY A 184 4.81 -17.40 -10.46
N THR A 185 4.22 -16.38 -9.84
CA THR A 185 4.58 -15.90 -8.51
C THR A 185 3.51 -16.27 -7.49
N ARG A 186 3.92 -16.91 -6.42
CA ARG A 186 3.10 -17.24 -5.25
C ARG A 186 3.74 -16.70 -3.99
N ILE A 187 2.93 -16.12 -3.14
CA ILE A 187 3.36 -15.51 -1.88
C ILE A 187 2.63 -16.23 -0.75
N ARG A 188 3.38 -16.92 0.09
CA ARG A 188 2.85 -17.55 1.29
C ARG A 188 3.02 -16.61 2.47
N LEU A 189 1.91 -16.26 3.13
CA LEU A 189 1.85 -15.33 4.25
C LEU A 189 1.75 -16.13 5.56
N MET A 190 2.68 -15.88 6.48
CA MET A 190 2.68 -16.59 7.76
C MET A 190 1.61 -16.03 8.71
N PRO A 191 0.97 -16.89 9.53
CA PRO A 191 -0.02 -16.47 10.51
C PRO A 191 0.53 -15.44 11.51
N GLY A 192 -0.32 -14.50 11.93
CA GLY A 192 0.05 -13.42 12.85
C GLY A 192 0.90 -12.31 12.22
N GLY A 193 1.09 -12.34 10.91
CA GLY A 193 1.86 -11.34 10.17
C GLY A 193 1.02 -10.23 9.54
N SER A 194 1.72 -9.18 9.11
CA SER A 194 1.15 -8.04 8.39
C SER A 194 1.99 -7.76 7.15
N TYR A 195 1.34 -7.73 5.99
CA TYR A 195 1.98 -7.72 4.68
C TYR A 195 1.33 -6.70 3.76
N SER A 196 2.12 -6.13 2.87
CA SER A 196 1.64 -5.26 1.80
C SER A 196 2.03 -5.86 0.46
N ILE A 197 1.07 -6.03 -0.44
CA ILE A 197 1.32 -6.52 -1.80
C ILE A 197 0.78 -5.50 -2.78
N SER A 198 1.64 -5.01 -3.67
CA SER A 198 1.30 -4.12 -4.77
C SER A 198 1.49 -4.83 -6.09
N VAL A 199 0.46 -4.86 -6.93
CA VAL A 199 0.47 -5.43 -8.27
C VAL A 199 0.13 -4.33 -9.25
N LEU A 200 1.13 -3.90 -10.03
CA LEU A 200 0.97 -2.92 -11.09
C LEU A 200 0.75 -3.66 -12.42
N THR A 201 -0.34 -3.29 -13.10
CA THR A 201 -0.68 -3.80 -14.43
C THR A 201 -0.71 -2.65 -15.42
N ASP A 202 -0.58 -2.94 -16.72
CA ASP A 202 -0.72 -1.92 -17.76
C ASP A 202 -2.17 -1.40 -17.78
N ALA A 203 -2.36 -0.19 -17.25
CA ALA A 203 -3.68 0.46 -17.16
C ALA A 203 -4.33 0.67 -18.54
N SER A 204 -3.57 0.67 -19.62
CA SER A 204 -4.09 0.79 -20.98
C SER A 204 -4.89 -0.44 -21.42
N ARG A 205 -4.66 -1.60 -20.81
CA ARG A 205 -5.38 -2.86 -21.07
C ARG A 205 -6.61 -3.07 -20.16
N ALA A 206 -6.70 -2.35 -19.05
CA ALA A 206 -7.71 -2.58 -18.01
C ALA A 206 -9.13 -2.08 -18.37
N VAL A 207 -9.27 -1.21 -19.37
CA VAL A 207 -10.56 -0.53 -19.68
C VAL A 207 -11.50 -1.36 -20.55
N SER A 208 -11.06 -2.43 -21.21
CA SER A 208 -11.84 -3.13 -22.23
C SER A 208 -11.96 -4.65 -22.12
N ALA A 209 -11.41 -5.30 -21.09
CA ALA A 209 -11.46 -6.75 -20.96
C ALA A 209 -12.16 -7.21 -19.68
N PRO A 210 -13.09 -8.19 -19.76
CA PRO A 210 -13.57 -8.89 -18.58
C PRO A 210 -12.45 -9.77 -18.04
N ALA A 211 -12.07 -9.55 -16.77
CA ALA A 211 -10.97 -10.18 -16.05
C ALA A 211 -9.57 -9.83 -16.66
N VAL A 212 -8.83 -9.00 -15.95
CA VAL A 212 -7.45 -8.66 -16.31
C VAL A 212 -6.60 -9.93 -16.20
N THR A 213 -6.37 -10.60 -17.31
CA THR A 213 -5.42 -11.72 -17.44
C THR A 213 -4.04 -11.21 -17.88
N GLY A 214 -3.76 -9.91 -17.71
CA GLY A 214 -2.46 -9.34 -18.03
C GLY A 214 -1.38 -9.85 -17.07
N GLU A 215 -0.21 -10.18 -17.59
CA GLU A 215 0.95 -10.39 -16.73
C GLU A 215 1.22 -9.10 -15.95
N PRO A 216 1.55 -9.18 -14.65
CA PRO A 216 1.90 -8.01 -13.87
C PRO A 216 3.15 -7.35 -14.43
N ILE A 217 3.13 -6.02 -14.55
CA ILE A 217 4.32 -5.25 -14.97
C ILE A 217 5.31 -5.16 -13.81
N ARG A 218 4.80 -5.11 -12.59
CA ARG A 218 5.62 -5.02 -11.37
C ARG A 218 4.84 -5.57 -10.19
N VAL A 219 5.51 -6.36 -9.38
CA VAL A 219 4.99 -6.84 -8.09
C VAL A 219 5.93 -6.38 -6.99
N GLU A 220 5.37 -5.83 -5.92
CA GLU A 220 6.11 -5.47 -4.71
C GLU A 220 5.48 -6.17 -3.52
N VAL A 221 6.31 -6.79 -2.70
CA VAL A 221 5.90 -7.50 -1.49
C VAL A 221 6.72 -6.98 -0.32
N ALA A 222 6.06 -6.37 0.65
CA ALA A 222 6.71 -5.91 1.87
C ALA A 222 6.10 -6.57 3.10
N THR A 223 6.95 -6.86 4.07
CA THR A 223 6.58 -7.49 5.34
C THR A 223 6.76 -6.49 6.48
N ARG A 224 5.68 -6.24 7.26
CA ARG A 224 5.71 -5.41 8.48
C ARG A 224 5.87 -6.23 9.74
N ALA A 225 5.21 -7.35 9.81
CA ALA A 225 5.29 -8.31 10.92
C ALA A 225 5.17 -9.72 10.36
N GLY A 226 5.74 -10.70 11.06
CA GLY A 226 5.82 -12.07 10.58
C GLY A 226 6.88 -12.25 9.49
N SER A 227 6.74 -13.26 8.63
CA SER A 227 7.55 -13.44 7.43
C SER A 227 6.67 -13.88 6.25
N ALA A 228 7.08 -13.54 5.03
CA ALA A 228 6.45 -14.01 3.80
C ALA A 228 7.44 -14.84 2.99
N ILE A 229 6.97 -15.91 2.36
CA ILE A 229 7.77 -16.72 1.44
C ILE A 229 7.28 -16.46 0.02
N ILE A 230 8.15 -15.95 -0.82
CA ILE A 230 7.88 -15.69 -2.24
C ILE A 230 8.47 -16.82 -3.05
N GLU A 231 7.62 -17.54 -3.76
CA GLU A 231 7.97 -18.53 -4.76
C GLU A 231 7.79 -17.91 -6.15
N HIS A 232 8.87 -17.64 -6.85
CA HIS A 232 8.84 -17.08 -8.20
C HIS A 232 9.69 -17.94 -9.15
N ARG A 233 9.04 -18.63 -10.11
CA ARG A 233 9.67 -19.60 -10.99
C ARG A 233 10.41 -20.67 -10.18
N GLU A 234 11.74 -20.73 -10.27
CA GLU A 234 12.60 -21.67 -9.53
C GLU A 234 13.21 -21.07 -8.25
N ASN A 235 12.96 -19.78 -7.99
CA ASN A 235 13.51 -19.07 -6.84
C ASN A 235 12.52 -19.03 -5.69
N THR A 236 13.05 -19.22 -4.48
CA THR A 236 12.29 -19.03 -3.23
C THR A 236 13.03 -18.03 -2.36
N VAL A 237 12.33 -17.00 -1.91
CA VAL A 237 12.88 -15.93 -1.07
C VAL A 237 11.98 -15.71 0.13
N GLU A 238 12.57 -15.65 1.32
CA GLU A 238 11.89 -15.26 2.54
C GLU A 238 12.08 -13.76 2.77
N VAL A 239 10.98 -13.05 3.08
CA VAL A 239 10.94 -11.61 3.32
C VAL A 239 10.63 -11.38 4.79
N GLN A 240 11.60 -10.84 5.52
CA GLN A 240 11.53 -10.57 6.95
C GLN A 240 10.86 -9.19 7.22
N PRO A 241 10.46 -8.90 8.48
CA PRO A 241 9.91 -7.58 8.83
C PRO A 241 10.84 -6.43 8.43
N GLY A 242 10.25 -5.39 7.82
CA GLY A 242 10.98 -4.23 7.30
C GLY A 242 11.67 -4.46 5.97
N GLN A 243 11.46 -5.61 5.33
CA GLN A 243 12.01 -5.91 4.01
C GLN A 243 10.98 -5.84 2.90
N LEU A 244 11.47 -5.54 1.71
CA LEU A 244 10.74 -5.48 0.44
C LEU A 244 11.43 -6.34 -0.60
N VAL A 245 10.63 -7.11 -1.35
CA VAL A 245 11.05 -7.77 -2.58
C VAL A 245 10.24 -7.21 -3.74
N GLN A 246 10.90 -6.98 -4.87
CA GLN A 246 10.27 -6.54 -6.11
C GLN A 246 10.46 -7.57 -7.20
N ILE A 247 9.44 -7.73 -8.04
CA ILE A 247 9.55 -8.47 -9.31
C ILE A 247 9.24 -7.45 -10.40
N ASP A 248 10.21 -7.22 -11.27
CA ASP A 248 10.08 -6.23 -12.33
C ASP A 248 9.32 -6.76 -13.56
N ALA A 249 9.11 -5.90 -14.57
CA ALA A 249 8.43 -6.23 -15.80
C ALA A 249 9.11 -7.34 -16.62
N ALA A 250 10.41 -7.56 -16.43
CA ALA A 250 11.16 -8.65 -17.07
C ALA A 250 11.06 -9.97 -16.29
N GLY A 251 10.41 -9.94 -15.11
CA GLY A 251 10.30 -11.05 -14.18
C GLY A 251 11.60 -11.30 -13.42
N ALA A 252 12.46 -10.28 -13.24
CA ALA A 252 13.62 -10.38 -12.38
C ALA A 252 13.20 -10.12 -10.93
N LEU A 253 13.63 -11.00 -10.02
CA LEU A 253 13.41 -10.87 -8.58
C LEU A 253 14.53 -10.03 -7.98
N LEU A 254 14.19 -8.89 -7.39
CA LEU A 254 15.09 -7.92 -6.80
C LEU A 254 14.85 -7.86 -5.28
N GLY A 255 15.89 -7.98 -4.51
CA GLY A 255 15.83 -7.99 -3.04
C GLY A 255 16.11 -9.36 -2.42
N PRO A 256 15.83 -9.57 -1.12
CA PRO A 256 15.16 -8.62 -0.20
C PRO A 256 16.04 -7.41 0.13
N GLY A 257 15.41 -6.24 0.18
CA GLY A 257 16.01 -4.97 0.56
C GLY A 257 15.17 -4.26 1.62
N GLU A 258 15.64 -3.12 2.14
CA GLU A 258 14.87 -2.30 3.07
C GLU A 258 13.59 -1.79 2.40
N ALA A 259 12.44 -1.95 3.05
CA ALA A 259 11.16 -1.47 2.56
C ALA A 259 11.10 0.05 2.61
N ARG A 260 11.03 0.69 1.45
CA ARG A 260 10.99 2.15 1.27
C ARG A 260 9.95 2.52 0.24
N TRP A 261 9.13 3.50 0.56
CA TRP A 261 8.13 4.06 -0.36
C TRP A 261 8.42 5.53 -0.57
N GLU A 262 8.83 5.90 -1.78
CA GLU A 262 8.97 7.29 -2.20
C GLU A 262 7.59 7.85 -2.56
N LEU A 263 7.13 8.85 -1.80
CA LEU A 263 5.83 9.48 -1.97
C LEU A 263 5.88 10.70 -2.90
N ILE A 264 7.08 11.27 -3.13
CA ILE A 264 7.29 12.35 -4.07
C ILE A 264 7.55 11.81 -5.46
N ARG A 265 6.84 12.36 -6.43
CA ARG A 265 7.08 12.10 -7.85
C ARG A 265 7.92 13.22 -8.42
N ASP A 266 8.98 12.87 -9.16
CA ASP A 266 9.86 13.81 -9.83
C ASP A 266 10.48 14.87 -8.92
N GLY A 267 11.06 14.45 -7.79
CA GLY A 267 11.75 15.34 -6.87
C GLY A 267 13.05 15.95 -7.40
N GLY A 268 13.58 15.38 -8.47
CA GLY A 268 14.74 15.88 -9.23
C GLY A 268 14.38 16.77 -10.43
N PHE A 269 13.10 17.05 -10.68
CA PHE A 269 12.60 17.84 -11.81
C PHE A 269 12.94 17.29 -13.20
N GLU A 270 13.16 16.00 -13.34
CA GLU A 270 13.59 15.36 -14.60
C GLU A 270 12.53 15.47 -15.71
N GLN A 271 11.24 15.45 -15.35
CA GLN A 271 10.14 15.63 -16.29
C GLN A 271 10.05 17.04 -16.88
N TYR A 272 10.79 17.99 -16.32
CA TYR A 272 10.84 19.40 -16.76
C TYR A 272 12.07 19.72 -17.62
N ALA A 273 12.91 18.73 -17.95
CA ALA A 273 14.19 18.92 -18.65
C ALA A 273 14.08 19.68 -20.00
N ASP A 274 12.97 19.49 -20.73
CA ASP A 274 12.75 20.12 -22.04
C ASP A 274 11.74 21.27 -22.03
N GLN A 275 11.23 21.64 -20.86
CA GLN A 275 10.08 22.53 -20.81
C GLN A 275 10.30 23.71 -19.87
N ASN A 276 10.67 24.84 -20.41
CA ASN A 276 10.31 26.14 -19.84
C ASN A 276 8.76 26.33 -19.73
N ARG A 277 8.00 25.25 -19.89
CA ARG A 277 6.54 25.18 -19.85
C ARG A 277 6.11 24.52 -18.56
N TYR A 278 6.12 25.29 -17.48
CA TYR A 278 5.30 24.94 -16.33
C TYR A 278 3.86 25.20 -16.70
N ASP A 279 3.25 24.23 -17.32
CA ASP A 279 1.83 24.20 -17.49
C ASP A 279 1.17 23.95 -16.12
N GLN A 280 0.08 24.67 -15.83
CA GLN A 280 -0.76 24.45 -14.65
C GLN A 280 -1.36 23.03 -14.63
N THR A 281 -1.21 22.29 -15.71
CA THR A 281 -1.69 20.91 -15.91
C THR A 281 -0.65 19.82 -15.63
N SER A 282 0.57 20.17 -15.14
CA SER A 282 1.57 19.18 -14.78
C SER A 282 1.00 18.15 -13.78
N LYS A 283 1.11 16.88 -14.12
CA LYS A 283 0.65 15.77 -13.28
C LYS A 283 1.52 15.55 -12.03
N THR A 284 2.71 16.14 -11.98
CA THR A 284 3.65 15.99 -10.86
C THR A 284 3.67 17.23 -9.97
N TRP A 285 4.15 18.36 -10.48
CA TRP A 285 4.22 19.60 -9.74
C TRP A 285 3.33 20.67 -10.38
N ARG A 286 2.43 21.24 -9.62
CA ARG A 286 1.59 22.36 -10.00
C ARG A 286 2.22 23.66 -9.51
N LYS A 287 2.49 24.58 -10.41
CA LYS A 287 2.98 25.93 -10.09
C LYS A 287 1.85 26.84 -9.64
N TYR A 288 2.11 27.67 -8.67
CA TYR A 288 1.18 28.71 -8.22
C TYR A 288 1.91 29.97 -7.78
N ALA A 289 1.19 31.07 -7.73
CA ALA A 289 1.64 32.34 -7.20
C ALA A 289 0.50 33.02 -6.44
N LEU A 290 0.81 33.55 -5.27
CA LEU A 290 -0.18 34.15 -4.38
C LEU A 290 0.31 35.54 -3.93
N PRO A 291 -0.49 36.57 -4.13
CA PRO A 291 -0.23 37.86 -3.51
C PRO A 291 -0.44 37.73 -1.99
N ASN A 292 0.55 38.18 -1.21
CA ASN A 292 0.47 38.12 0.25
C ASN A 292 -0.30 39.30 0.87
N ALA A 293 -0.60 40.34 0.05
CA ALA A 293 -1.36 41.49 0.49
C ALA A 293 -2.51 41.81 -0.46
N PRO A 294 -3.72 42.10 0.07
CA PRO A 294 -4.82 42.58 -0.76
C PRO A 294 -4.46 43.87 -1.52
N GLY A 295 -4.91 43.96 -2.77
CA GLY A 295 -4.69 45.16 -3.61
C GLY A 295 -3.27 45.34 -4.14
N MET A 296 -2.49 44.23 -4.22
CA MET A 296 -1.21 44.22 -4.90
C MET A 296 -1.41 44.46 -6.40
N ALA A 297 -0.62 45.40 -6.98
CA ALA A 297 -0.70 45.68 -8.38
C ALA A 297 -0.14 44.54 -9.25
N PRO A 298 -0.66 44.33 -10.49
CA PRO A 298 -0.18 43.26 -11.35
C PRO A 298 1.33 43.25 -11.61
N GLU A 299 1.94 44.40 -11.68
CA GLU A 299 3.40 44.59 -11.85
C GLU A 299 4.21 44.10 -10.66
N GLU A 300 3.61 44.01 -9.48
CA GLU A 300 4.23 43.47 -8.27
C GLU A 300 4.20 41.94 -8.25
N HIS A 301 3.41 41.31 -9.14
CA HIS A 301 3.31 39.86 -9.32
C HIS A 301 4.48 39.30 -10.16
N ASN A 302 5.69 39.65 -9.83
CA ASN A 302 6.87 39.34 -10.63
C ASN A 302 7.69 38.13 -10.12
N GLY A 303 7.20 37.46 -9.10
CA GLY A 303 7.79 36.20 -8.63
C GLY A 303 7.64 35.08 -9.65
N ARG A 304 8.69 34.28 -9.84
CA ARG A 304 8.69 33.15 -10.78
C ARG A 304 9.40 31.93 -10.23
N PHE A 305 8.93 30.78 -10.69
CA PHE A 305 9.60 29.50 -10.55
C PHE A 305 10.06 29.00 -11.91
N THR A 306 11.33 28.59 -12.00
CA THR A 306 11.94 28.03 -13.21
C THR A 306 12.78 26.81 -12.83
N VAL A 307 13.06 25.90 -13.78
CA VAL A 307 14.05 24.85 -13.60
C VAL A 307 15.26 25.14 -14.43
N VAL A 308 16.42 25.03 -13.82
CA VAL A 308 17.72 25.32 -14.43
C VAL A 308 18.66 24.15 -14.23
N ARG A 309 19.67 24.00 -15.08
CA ARG A 309 20.76 23.05 -14.85
C ARG A 309 21.84 23.71 -14.01
N SER A 310 22.33 23.04 -13.01
CA SER A 310 23.42 23.49 -12.14
C SER A 310 24.18 22.30 -11.56
N CYS A 311 25.33 22.59 -10.96
CA CYS A 311 26.15 21.59 -10.30
C CYS A 311 25.40 20.85 -9.19
N ARG A 312 25.72 19.58 -8.97
CA ARG A 312 25.17 18.80 -7.85
C ARG A 312 25.48 19.48 -6.51
N PRO A 313 24.55 19.46 -5.56
CA PRO A 313 24.78 20.03 -4.23
C PRO A 313 25.97 19.42 -3.48
N GLU A 314 26.24 18.14 -3.71
CA GLU A 314 27.31 17.37 -3.07
C GLU A 314 28.70 17.74 -3.58
N THR A 315 28.81 18.24 -4.83
CA THR A 315 30.07 18.57 -5.49
C THR A 315 29.99 19.91 -6.21
N PRO A 316 29.67 21.02 -5.49
CA PRO A 316 29.39 22.30 -6.13
C PRO A 316 30.63 22.94 -6.83
N ASP A 317 31.84 22.60 -6.38
CA ASP A 317 33.11 23.17 -6.87
C ASP A 317 33.71 22.38 -8.03
N PHE A 318 33.23 21.18 -8.33
CA PHE A 318 33.73 20.28 -9.38
C PHE A 318 32.60 19.90 -10.31
N CYS A 319 32.23 20.77 -11.21
CA CYS A 319 31.09 20.55 -12.07
C CYS A 319 31.53 20.41 -13.53
N THR A 320 31.42 19.20 -14.03
CA THR A 320 31.44 18.95 -15.47
C THR A 320 30.03 19.02 -16.05
N PRO A 321 29.84 19.21 -17.36
CA PRO A 321 28.50 19.17 -17.97
C PRO A 321 27.69 17.93 -17.65
N ASP A 322 28.37 16.77 -17.43
CA ASP A 322 27.75 15.50 -17.11
C ASP A 322 27.33 15.38 -15.63
N ASP A 323 27.89 16.24 -14.75
CA ASP A 323 27.57 16.29 -13.32
C ASP A 323 26.42 17.25 -12.99
N GLN A 324 25.86 17.90 -14.00
CA GLN A 324 24.77 18.84 -13.79
C GLN A 324 23.45 18.11 -13.49
N VAL A 325 22.71 18.63 -12.51
CA VAL A 325 21.37 18.22 -12.15
C VAL A 325 20.36 19.33 -12.40
N LEU A 326 19.10 18.99 -12.44
CA LEU A 326 18.02 19.96 -12.54
C LEU A 326 17.69 20.52 -11.16
N ILE A 327 17.52 21.82 -11.10
CA ILE A 327 17.30 22.58 -9.88
C ILE A 327 16.09 23.47 -10.08
N GLY A 328 15.13 23.39 -9.16
CA GLY A 328 14.02 24.34 -9.08
C GLY A 328 14.51 25.66 -8.48
N GLN A 329 14.30 26.75 -9.17
CA GLN A 329 14.73 28.11 -8.77
C GLN A 329 13.51 28.99 -8.57
N PHE A 330 13.39 29.56 -7.37
CA PHE A 330 12.43 30.61 -7.04
C PHE A 330 13.14 31.97 -7.10
N ARG A 331 12.57 32.89 -7.84
CA ARG A 331 13.16 34.21 -8.02
C ARG A 331 12.11 35.31 -7.98
N ARG A 332 12.41 36.37 -7.26
CA ARG A 332 11.73 37.64 -7.28
C ARG A 332 12.76 38.74 -7.06
N ASP A 333 12.74 39.75 -7.89
CA ASP A 333 13.68 40.85 -7.85
C ASP A 333 12.96 42.17 -8.17
N GLY A 334 13.62 43.29 -7.91
CA GLY A 334 13.11 44.62 -8.25
C GLY A 334 12.80 45.51 -7.04
N LEU A 335 13.40 45.25 -5.87
CA LEU A 335 13.24 46.07 -4.66
C LEU A 335 11.76 46.26 -4.28
N GLN A 336 11.03 45.16 -4.19
CA GLN A 336 9.61 45.15 -3.93
C GLN A 336 9.26 45.65 -2.53
N THR A 337 8.13 46.36 -2.43
CA THR A 337 7.66 46.94 -1.16
C THR A 337 6.74 46.02 -0.37
N ARG A 338 6.26 44.93 -1.00
CA ARG A 338 5.33 43.96 -0.39
C ARG A 338 5.80 42.52 -0.64
N PRO A 339 5.61 41.64 0.32
CA PRO A 339 5.96 40.23 0.14
C PRO A 339 5.03 39.55 -0.89
N PHE A 340 5.60 38.59 -1.60
CA PHE A 340 4.89 37.79 -2.60
C PHE A 340 5.32 36.32 -2.50
N THR A 341 4.39 35.40 -2.73
CA THR A 341 4.64 33.97 -2.66
C THR A 341 4.59 33.34 -4.05
N VAL A 342 5.64 32.57 -4.38
CA VAL A 342 5.68 31.68 -5.53
C VAL A 342 5.98 30.29 -5.05
N GLY A 343 5.27 29.29 -5.56
CA GLY A 343 5.45 27.91 -5.12
C GLY A 343 5.15 26.86 -6.17
N ILE A 344 5.50 25.64 -5.81
CA ILE A 344 5.10 24.42 -6.46
C ILE A 344 4.38 23.52 -5.46
N GLU A 345 3.40 22.79 -5.92
CA GLU A 345 2.59 21.87 -5.10
C GLU A 345 2.49 20.51 -5.77
N GLN A 346 2.59 19.49 -4.97
CA GLN A 346 2.26 18.13 -5.38
C GLN A 346 1.21 17.53 -4.43
N THR A 347 0.16 16.99 -5.03
CA THR A 347 -0.82 16.19 -4.33
C THR A 347 -0.23 14.80 -4.09
N ILE A 348 -0.18 14.39 -2.83
CA ILE A 348 0.32 13.09 -2.37
C ILE A 348 -0.84 12.12 -2.18
N ASP A 349 -1.89 12.54 -1.45
CA ASP A 349 -3.09 11.78 -1.12
C ASP A 349 -2.77 10.35 -0.66
N ALA A 350 -1.90 10.22 0.34
CA ALA A 350 -1.46 8.94 0.85
C ALA A 350 -1.76 8.77 2.33
N ASP A 351 -2.27 7.60 2.71
CA ASP A 351 -2.27 7.15 4.10
C ASP A 351 -0.84 6.76 4.48
N VAL A 352 -0.32 7.43 5.49
CA VAL A 352 1.03 7.23 6.00
C VAL A 352 1.02 6.59 7.41
N SER A 353 -0.14 6.16 7.89
CA SER A 353 -0.30 5.55 9.21
C SER A 353 0.53 4.28 9.39
N GLU A 354 0.82 3.60 8.29
CA GLU A 354 1.61 2.38 8.27
C GLU A 354 3.13 2.60 8.38
N PHE A 355 3.60 3.85 8.21
CA PHE A 355 5.02 4.15 8.24
C PHE A 355 5.45 4.64 9.63
N PRO A 356 6.19 3.84 10.42
CA PRO A 356 6.79 4.27 11.68
C PRO A 356 7.87 5.35 11.47
N SER A 357 8.50 5.40 10.30
CA SER A 357 9.41 6.47 9.87
C SER A 357 8.88 7.12 8.60
N LEU A 358 8.85 8.45 8.58
CA LEU A 358 8.44 9.26 7.44
C LEU A 358 9.43 10.42 7.28
N ARG A 359 10.37 10.27 6.36
CA ARG A 359 11.52 11.15 6.24
C ARG A 359 11.42 12.07 5.04
N LEU A 360 11.36 13.39 5.31
CA LEU A 360 11.46 14.42 4.30
C LEU A 360 12.93 14.82 4.14
N SER A 361 13.44 14.79 2.91
CA SER A 361 14.77 15.31 2.59
C SER A 361 14.76 16.13 1.31
N MET A 362 15.59 17.17 1.24
CA MET A 362 15.81 17.96 0.04
C MET A 362 17.07 18.82 0.21
N TRP A 363 17.65 19.22 -0.90
CA TRP A 363 18.69 20.21 -0.92
C TRP A 363 18.11 21.61 -1.15
N VAL A 364 18.56 22.57 -0.38
CA VAL A 364 18.15 23.98 -0.48
C VAL A 364 19.36 24.88 -0.48
N ARG A 365 19.30 25.98 -1.25
CA ARG A 365 20.30 27.04 -1.25
C ARG A 365 19.59 28.39 -1.35
N VAL A 366 19.95 29.31 -0.48
CA VAL A 366 19.47 30.71 -0.53
C VAL A 366 20.57 31.60 -1.05
N LEU A 367 20.33 32.24 -2.19
CA LEU A 367 21.28 33.11 -2.85
C LEU A 367 20.99 34.60 -2.53
N THR A 368 19.71 34.95 -2.41
CA THR A 368 19.29 36.32 -2.06
C THR A 368 18.12 36.29 -1.11
N GLN A 369 18.19 37.10 -0.07
CA GLN A 369 17.11 37.43 0.83
C GLN A 369 17.31 38.87 1.28
N THR A 370 16.42 39.80 0.89
CA THR A 370 16.57 41.22 1.20
C THR A 370 16.20 41.60 2.62
N VAL A 371 15.17 40.97 3.15
CA VAL A 371 14.77 41.13 4.56
C VAL A 371 15.46 40.07 5.40
N GLN A 372 16.38 40.46 6.27
CA GLN A 372 17.23 39.56 7.05
C GLN A 372 16.54 38.97 8.28
N LEU A 373 15.25 38.74 8.20
CA LEU A 373 14.39 38.09 9.20
C LEU A 373 13.52 37.05 8.50
N ALA A 374 13.07 36.07 9.22
CA ALA A 374 12.05 35.15 8.67
C ALA A 374 10.66 35.83 8.54
N GLY A 375 10.52 37.05 9.05
CA GLY A 375 9.28 37.80 9.04
C GLY A 375 8.23 37.30 10.02
N VAL A 376 7.12 38.02 10.10
CA VAL A 376 5.97 37.60 10.92
C VAL A 376 5.30 36.43 10.22
N ALA A 377 5.04 35.34 10.95
CA ALA A 377 4.42 34.13 10.42
C ALA A 377 5.09 33.57 9.14
N GLY A 378 6.43 33.71 9.03
CA GLY A 378 7.20 33.20 7.89
C GLY A 378 6.97 33.96 6.59
N SER A 379 6.62 35.26 6.65
CA SER A 379 6.41 36.09 5.47
C SER A 379 7.69 36.33 4.65
N GLU A 380 8.87 36.06 5.21
CA GLU A 380 10.20 36.30 4.60
C GLU A 380 11.01 34.98 4.58
N CYS A 381 10.38 33.89 4.18
CA CYS A 381 11.03 32.57 4.04
C CYS A 381 11.39 32.34 2.57
N PRO A 382 12.65 32.51 2.15
CA PRO A 382 13.08 32.23 0.77
C PRO A 382 12.90 30.78 0.35
N VAL A 383 12.81 29.85 1.32
CA VAL A 383 12.32 28.50 1.10
C VAL A 383 11.40 28.11 2.26
N MET A 384 10.15 27.81 1.94
CA MET A 384 9.16 27.29 2.87
C MET A 384 8.65 25.96 2.37
N VAL A 385 8.72 24.91 3.19
CA VAL A 385 8.07 23.66 2.93
C VAL A 385 6.80 23.59 3.75
N ARG A 386 5.66 23.38 3.10
CA ARG A 386 4.37 23.19 3.75
C ARG A 386 3.90 21.75 3.52
N ILE A 387 3.62 21.03 4.58
CA ILE A 387 2.98 19.71 4.54
C ILE A 387 1.55 19.88 5.04
N THR A 388 0.59 19.59 4.17
CA THR A 388 -0.83 19.54 4.53
C THR A 388 -1.20 18.11 4.86
N TYR A 389 -1.80 17.90 6.03
CA TYR A 389 -2.09 16.57 6.56
C TYR A 389 -3.42 16.52 7.30
N LYS A 390 -3.91 15.30 7.56
CA LYS A 390 -5.07 15.03 8.39
C LYS A 390 -4.66 14.09 9.53
N PRO A 391 -4.99 14.40 10.78
CA PRO A 391 -4.44 13.67 11.92
C PRO A 391 -5.04 12.27 12.11
N THR A 392 -6.35 12.08 11.94
CA THR A 392 -7.03 10.84 12.36
C THR A 392 -7.89 10.22 11.27
N SER A 393 -8.59 11.02 10.47
CA SER A 393 -9.57 10.58 9.49
C SER A 393 -9.46 11.37 8.19
N PRO A 394 -9.77 10.76 7.02
CA PRO A 394 -9.86 11.49 5.75
C PRO A 394 -10.84 12.67 5.78
N THR A 395 -11.84 12.59 6.66
CA THR A 395 -12.88 13.62 6.84
C THR A 395 -12.51 14.71 7.83
N ASP A 396 -11.38 14.56 8.54
CA ASP A 396 -10.92 15.56 9.49
C ASP A 396 -10.54 16.88 8.80
N GLN A 397 -10.56 17.95 9.59
CA GLN A 397 -10.08 19.24 9.13
C GLN A 397 -8.58 19.15 8.81
N GLU A 398 -8.20 19.75 7.69
CA GLU A 398 -6.81 19.84 7.25
C GLU A 398 -5.99 20.68 8.21
N ALA A 399 -4.83 20.17 8.58
CA ALA A 399 -3.80 20.90 9.31
C ALA A 399 -2.56 21.06 8.44
N SER A 400 -1.72 22.02 8.78
CA SER A 400 -0.49 22.28 8.05
C SER A 400 0.70 22.39 8.98
N ARG A 401 1.85 21.87 8.53
CA ARG A 401 3.14 22.05 9.18
C ARG A 401 4.08 22.75 8.22
N TYR A 402 4.81 23.76 8.71
CA TYR A 402 5.71 24.58 7.91
C TYR A 402 7.15 24.45 8.38
N PHE A 403 8.09 24.41 7.42
CA PHE A 403 9.53 24.47 7.65
C PHE A 403 10.06 25.66 6.88
N CYS A 404 10.45 26.72 7.59
CA CYS A 404 10.98 27.96 7.03
C CYS A 404 12.50 27.94 7.05
N ILE A 405 13.13 28.03 5.88
CA ILE A 405 14.58 28.10 5.72
C ILE A 405 14.94 29.53 5.29
N TYR A 406 15.80 30.21 6.04
CA TYR A 406 16.16 31.60 5.84
C TYR A 406 17.64 31.85 6.16
N THR A 407 18.21 33.00 5.71
CA THR A 407 19.63 33.33 5.90
C THR A 407 19.87 34.56 6.79
N GLY A 408 18.83 35.28 7.13
CA GLY A 408 18.94 36.51 7.93
C GLY A 408 19.43 36.29 9.35
N SER A 409 20.06 37.27 9.96
CA SER A 409 20.64 37.23 11.30
C SER A 409 19.68 37.74 12.41
N GLY A 410 18.48 38.18 12.06
CA GLY A 410 17.53 38.72 13.03
C GLY A 410 16.80 37.64 13.83
N GLU A 411 16.26 38.02 15.00
CA GLU A 411 15.41 37.16 15.78
C GLU A 411 14.12 36.84 15.04
N VAL A 412 13.68 35.62 15.14
CA VAL A 412 12.37 35.18 14.62
C VAL A 412 11.26 35.79 15.49
N SER A 413 10.37 36.55 14.90
CA SER A 413 9.20 37.05 15.62
C SER A 413 8.32 35.87 16.05
N ASN A 414 8.24 35.62 17.35
CA ASN A 414 7.34 34.63 17.96
C ASN A 414 5.90 35.19 17.95
N SER A 415 5.22 35.09 16.81
CA SER A 415 3.76 35.30 16.79
C SER A 415 3.03 34.06 17.31
N GLU A 416 1.79 34.18 17.70
CA GLU A 416 0.95 33.07 18.21
C GLU A 416 0.82 31.89 17.22
N ASP A 417 1.09 32.13 15.92
CA ASP A 417 1.19 31.08 14.87
C ASP A 417 2.54 30.33 14.88
N ALA A 418 3.46 30.66 15.81
CA ALA A 418 4.81 30.08 15.86
C ALA A 418 4.83 28.56 16.12
N GLY A 419 3.75 28.00 16.66
CA GLY A 419 3.64 26.55 16.88
C GLY A 419 3.63 25.71 15.60
N GLU A 420 3.12 26.27 14.49
CA GLU A 420 3.02 25.56 13.21
C GLU A 420 4.27 25.67 12.34
N ILE A 421 5.15 26.65 12.58
CA ILE A 421 6.33 26.93 11.78
C ILE A 421 7.60 26.53 12.54
N ARG A 422 8.42 25.68 11.92
CA ARG A 422 9.80 25.44 12.33
C ARG A 422 10.74 26.30 11.52
N TYR A 423 11.52 27.12 12.19
CA TYR A 423 12.50 28.02 11.58
C TYR A 423 13.89 27.39 11.58
N ARG A 424 14.58 27.47 10.45
CA ARG A 424 15.96 27.02 10.28
C ARG A 424 16.78 28.08 9.57
N GLN A 425 17.69 28.69 10.31
CA GLN A 425 18.70 29.57 9.73
C GLN A 425 19.80 28.76 9.05
N VAL A 426 20.18 29.14 7.82
CA VAL A 426 21.22 28.47 7.03
C VAL A 426 22.23 29.50 6.49
N PRO A 427 23.48 29.11 6.20
CA PRO A 427 24.43 29.99 5.54
C PRO A 427 23.97 30.38 4.14
N GLN A 428 24.11 31.66 3.79
CA GLN A 428 23.83 32.15 2.43
C GLN A 428 24.86 31.60 1.42
N PHE A 429 24.44 31.35 0.19
CA PHE A 429 25.20 30.78 -0.91
C PHE A 429 25.63 29.32 -0.78
N GLN A 430 25.40 28.68 0.34
CA GLN A 430 25.78 27.30 0.57
C GLN A 430 24.59 26.38 0.42
N TRP A 431 24.83 25.17 -0.14
CA TRP A 431 23.85 24.12 -0.12
C TRP A 431 23.67 23.59 1.29
N TYR A 432 22.42 23.50 1.71
CA TYR A 432 22.00 22.92 2.97
C TYR A 432 21.07 21.74 2.69
N ARG A 433 21.33 20.61 3.30
CA ARG A 433 20.44 19.47 3.25
C ARG A 433 19.42 19.58 4.37
N LEU A 434 18.18 19.88 4.00
CA LEU A 434 17.05 19.70 4.90
C LEU A 434 16.79 18.18 5.02
N ASP A 435 16.76 17.67 6.24
CA ASP A 435 16.58 16.26 6.52
C ASP A 435 15.81 16.15 7.83
N VAL A 436 14.55 15.75 7.75
CA VAL A 436 13.59 15.77 8.86
C VAL A 436 12.85 14.44 8.94
N GLU A 437 12.94 13.81 10.11
CA GLU A 437 12.03 12.70 10.44
C GLU A 437 10.71 13.32 10.93
N LEU A 438 9.66 13.16 10.13
CA LEU A 438 8.37 13.79 10.40
C LEU A 438 7.66 13.18 11.60
N ARG A 439 7.95 11.92 11.93
CA ARG A 439 7.42 11.25 13.12
C ARG A 439 7.99 11.81 14.44
N ASP A 440 9.11 12.49 14.39
CA ASP A 440 9.69 13.20 15.55
C ASP A 440 9.04 14.58 15.78
N ASP A 441 8.34 15.11 14.77
CA ASP A 441 7.61 16.37 14.91
C ASP A 441 6.32 16.17 15.69
N ALA A 442 6.07 17.01 16.70
CA ALA A 442 4.92 16.88 17.60
C ALA A 442 3.56 16.94 16.87
N LEU A 443 3.47 17.73 15.80
CA LEU A 443 2.26 17.88 14.99
C LEU A 443 2.12 16.75 13.95
N LEU A 444 3.21 16.40 13.27
CA LEU A 444 3.21 15.39 12.21
C LEU A 444 3.28 13.94 12.72
N ARG A 445 3.65 13.73 13.98
CA ARG A 445 3.63 12.39 14.60
C ARG A 445 2.28 11.71 14.49
N GLN A 446 1.20 12.49 14.58
CA GLN A 446 -0.17 12.00 14.52
C GLN A 446 -0.76 12.03 13.11
N ALA A 447 0.00 12.52 12.12
CA ALA A 447 -0.47 12.56 10.73
C ALA A 447 -0.75 11.15 10.23
N ARG A 448 -2.00 10.89 9.90
CA ARG A 448 -2.44 9.64 9.28
C ARG A 448 -2.44 9.74 7.76
N TYR A 449 -2.79 10.93 7.24
CA TYR A 449 -2.85 11.18 5.80
C TYR A 449 -2.00 12.39 5.47
N ILE A 450 -1.14 12.27 4.47
CA ILE A 450 -0.49 13.41 3.83
C ILE A 450 -1.27 13.75 2.56
N GLN A 451 -1.86 14.93 2.53
CA GLN A 451 -2.66 15.38 1.42
C GLN A 451 -1.80 15.99 0.33
N SER A 452 -0.93 16.93 0.69
CA SER A 452 -0.05 17.59 -0.26
C SER A 452 1.25 18.08 0.37
N ILE A 453 2.24 18.27 -0.47
CA ILE A 453 3.45 19.02 -0.14
C ILE A 453 3.53 20.26 -1.04
N ARG A 454 3.88 21.41 -0.45
CA ARG A 454 4.19 22.64 -1.15
C ARG A 454 5.60 23.06 -0.83
N ILE A 455 6.30 23.55 -1.85
CA ILE A 455 7.58 24.21 -1.70
C ILE A 455 7.43 25.58 -2.30
N GLU A 456 7.66 26.60 -1.51
CA GLU A 456 7.39 27.97 -1.88
C GLU A 456 8.49 28.90 -1.38
N ALA A 457 8.64 30.03 -2.05
CA ALA A 457 9.42 31.16 -1.59
C ALA A 457 8.48 32.29 -1.27
N ARG A 458 8.67 32.89 -0.09
CA ARG A 458 7.92 34.05 0.40
C ARG A 458 8.89 35.20 0.72
N GLY A 459 8.56 36.40 0.33
CA GLY A 459 9.34 37.56 0.70
C GLY A 459 9.24 38.71 -0.28
N HIS A 460 9.99 39.75 -0.01
CA HIS A 460 10.10 40.94 -0.87
C HIS A 460 10.92 40.64 -2.12
N ASP A 461 12.23 40.42 -1.96
CA ASP A 461 13.08 39.89 -3.03
C ASP A 461 13.83 38.68 -2.54
N TYR A 462 13.87 37.66 -3.36
CA TYR A 462 14.51 36.40 -3.06
C TYR A 462 15.04 35.69 -4.31
N LEU A 463 16.12 34.95 -4.10
CA LEU A 463 16.61 33.95 -5.05
C LEU A 463 17.00 32.72 -4.25
N SER A 464 16.29 31.65 -4.46
CA SER A 464 16.53 30.36 -3.77
C SER A 464 16.38 29.18 -4.71
N GLU A 465 17.04 28.10 -4.36
CA GLU A 465 17.15 26.89 -5.17
C GLU A 465 16.84 25.66 -4.35
N VAL A 466 16.19 24.68 -4.98
CA VAL A 466 15.82 23.41 -4.38
C VAL A 466 16.03 22.26 -5.36
N THR A 467 16.43 21.09 -4.87
CA THR A 467 16.51 19.87 -5.68
C THR A 467 16.51 18.62 -4.79
N GLY A 468 16.34 17.43 -5.38
CA GLY A 468 16.39 16.16 -4.68
C GLY A 468 15.33 16.04 -3.59
N ILE A 469 14.12 16.50 -3.88
CA ILE A 469 12.98 16.46 -2.96
C ILE A 469 12.50 15.01 -2.83
N SER A 470 12.46 14.51 -1.61
CA SER A 470 12.10 13.12 -1.32
C SER A 470 11.31 13.05 -0.02
N LEU A 471 10.25 12.26 0.00
CA LEU A 471 9.45 11.92 1.17
C LEU A 471 9.32 10.41 1.25
N ILE A 472 10.15 9.78 2.07
CA ILE A 472 10.24 8.32 2.16
C ILE A 472 9.51 7.82 3.39
N GLY A 473 8.50 6.96 3.17
CA GLY A 473 7.95 6.10 4.19
C GLY A 473 8.78 4.82 4.32
N ARG A 474 9.04 4.38 5.55
CA ARG A 474 9.70 3.10 5.88
C ARG A 474 8.84 2.31 6.84
N GLN A 475 8.84 1.00 6.66
CA GLN A 475 8.22 0.05 7.58
C GLN A 475 9.21 -0.50 8.58
#